data_698ddd9a387168353740dd9fb5ad2929
#
_entry.id   698ddd9a387168353740dd9fb5ad2929
#
_cell.length_a   1.000
_cell.length_b   1.000
_cell.length_c   1.000
_cell.angle_alpha   90.00
_cell.angle_beta   90.00
_cell.angle_gamma   90.00
#
_symmetry.space_group_name_H-M   'P 1'
#
loop_
_entity.id
_entity.type
_entity.pdbx_description
1 polymer ?
#
loop_
_entity_poly.entity_id
_entity_poly.type
_entity_poly.pdbx_seq_one_letter_code
_entity_poly.pdbx_strand_id
1 'polypeptide(L)'
;MSLIEGKNCLITGATSGIGRSTALALSEMGANIFFIARNSQKAEELTEEIEGVSGKSPYSIIADLSSFKQIEKAAEEYKSLNKPIDVLL
;
A
#
# COMPACT_ATOMS: atom_id res chain seq x y z
N MET A 1 12.14 -18.43 5.62
CA MET A 1 11.29 -17.55 6.43
C MET A 1 11.68 -16.09 6.20
N SER A 2 10.73 -15.26 5.90
CA SER A 2 10.97 -13.83 5.67
C SER A 2 10.73 -13.03 6.95
N LEU A 3 11.63 -12.09 7.25
CA LEU A 3 11.47 -11.18 8.39
C LEU A 3 10.34 -10.17 8.14
N ILE A 4 9.93 -10.01 6.88
CA ILE A 4 8.87 -9.07 6.51
C ILE A 4 7.48 -9.72 6.50
N GLU A 5 7.40 -11.03 6.60
CA GLU A 5 6.12 -11.73 6.57
C GLU A 5 5.20 -11.27 7.71
N GLY A 6 3.98 -10.91 7.35
CA GLY A 6 2.98 -10.42 8.31
C GLY A 6 3.18 -8.98 8.75
N LYS A 7 4.25 -8.31 8.30
CA LYS A 7 4.47 -6.91 8.63
C LYS A 7 3.57 -6.00 7.82
N ASN A 8 3.13 -4.92 8.44
CA ASN A 8 2.29 -3.93 7.78
C ASN A 8 3.16 -2.87 7.13
N CYS A 9 3.13 -2.82 5.80
CA CYS A 9 3.93 -1.89 5.02
C CYS A 9 3.02 -0.86 4.36
N LEU A 10 3.21 0.41 4.68
CA LEU A 10 2.47 1.51 4.06
C LEU A 10 3.37 2.18 3.03
N ILE A 11 2.92 2.19 1.78
CA ILE A 11 3.73 2.66 0.64
C ILE A 11 3.02 3.81 -0.06
N THR A 12 3.75 4.91 -0.28
CA THR A 12 3.28 6.00 -1.14
C THR A 12 3.95 5.85 -2.50
N GLY A 13 3.32 6.37 -3.54
CA GLY A 13 3.88 6.30 -4.89
C GLY A 13 4.02 4.87 -5.42
N ALA A 14 3.15 3.96 -4.97
CA ALA A 14 3.28 2.53 -5.28
C ALA A 14 2.79 2.14 -6.67
N THR A 15 2.12 3.04 -7.39
CA THR A 15 1.50 2.67 -8.67
C THR A 15 2.44 2.77 -9.86
N SER A 16 3.67 3.25 -9.68
CA SER A 16 4.62 3.37 -10.78
C SER A 16 6.06 3.25 -10.30
N GLY A 17 6.95 2.89 -11.22
CA GLY A 17 8.39 2.89 -10.99
C GLY A 17 8.85 2.01 -9.85
N ILE A 18 9.77 2.54 -9.06
CA ILE A 18 10.38 1.83 -7.94
C ILE A 18 9.35 1.47 -6.87
N GLY A 19 8.39 2.36 -6.61
CA GLY A 19 7.36 2.11 -5.62
C GLY A 19 6.52 0.89 -5.97
N ARG A 20 6.17 0.74 -7.24
CA ARG A 20 5.41 -0.43 -7.70
C ARG A 20 6.23 -1.71 -7.55
N SER A 21 7.48 -1.69 -8.00
CA SER A 21 8.38 -2.85 -7.87
C SER A 21 8.58 -3.24 -6.41
N THR A 22 8.74 -2.26 -5.54
CA THR A 22 8.91 -2.49 -4.10
C THR A 22 7.66 -3.12 -3.49
N ALA A 23 6.47 -2.60 -3.84
CA ALA A 23 5.21 -3.14 -3.33
C ALA A 23 5.04 -4.61 -3.74
N LEU A 24 5.34 -4.93 -4.98
CA LEU A 24 5.23 -6.30 -5.46
C LEU A 24 6.23 -7.22 -4.76
N ALA A 25 7.47 -6.77 -4.60
CA ALA A 25 8.50 -7.57 -3.94
C ALA A 25 8.14 -7.84 -2.47
N LEU A 26 7.69 -6.82 -1.74
CA LEU A 26 7.30 -6.98 -0.36
C LEU A 26 6.08 -7.90 -0.22
N SER A 27 5.14 -7.80 -1.14
CA SER A 27 3.96 -8.66 -1.10
C SER A 27 4.32 -10.11 -1.35
N GLU A 28 5.27 -10.39 -2.23
CA GLU A 28 5.77 -11.76 -2.44
C GLU A 28 6.42 -12.32 -1.18
N MET A 29 7.03 -11.46 -0.38
CA MET A 29 7.66 -11.84 0.88
C MET A 29 6.66 -12.01 2.02
N GLY A 30 5.37 -11.84 1.76
CA GLY A 30 4.33 -12.06 2.76
C GLY A 30 3.92 -10.84 3.55
N ALA A 31 4.38 -9.64 3.18
CA ALA A 31 3.97 -8.42 3.86
C ALA A 31 2.49 -8.11 3.59
N ASN A 32 1.87 -7.43 4.53
CA ASN A 32 0.54 -6.86 4.34
C ASN A 32 0.73 -5.47 3.76
N ILE A 33 0.23 -5.25 2.54
CA ILE A 33 0.46 -4.01 1.82
C ILE A 33 -0.71 -3.06 1.99
N PHE A 34 -0.38 -1.83 2.41
CA PHE A 34 -1.29 -0.69 2.42
C PHE A 34 -0.63 0.34 1.52
N PHE A 35 -1.37 0.91 0.58
CA PHE A 35 -0.75 1.91 -0.27
C PHE A 35 -1.70 3.08 -0.54
N ILE A 36 -1.08 4.23 -0.82
CA ILE A 36 -1.81 5.45 -1.15
C ILE A 36 -1.58 5.74 -2.61
N ALA A 37 -2.65 5.95 -3.36
CA ALA A 37 -2.61 6.26 -4.77
C ALA A 37 -3.56 7.42 -5.08
N ARG A 38 -3.17 8.24 -6.04
CA ARG A 38 -4.02 9.34 -6.48
C ARG A 38 -5.07 8.90 -7.48
N ASN A 39 -4.78 7.91 -8.30
CA ASN A 39 -5.63 7.44 -9.38
C ASN A 39 -6.23 6.08 -9.02
N SER A 40 -7.56 6.02 -8.95
CA SER A 40 -8.25 4.79 -8.55
C SER A 40 -8.06 3.65 -9.54
N GLN A 41 -7.97 3.96 -10.84
CA GLN A 41 -7.78 2.92 -11.85
C GLN A 41 -6.40 2.26 -11.70
N LYS A 42 -5.37 3.07 -11.50
CA LYS A 42 -4.02 2.53 -11.26
C LYS A 42 -3.95 1.75 -9.96
N ALA A 43 -4.70 2.19 -8.95
CA ALA A 43 -4.79 1.46 -7.69
C ALA A 43 -5.41 0.08 -7.89
N GLU A 44 -6.45 -0.02 -8.71
CA GLU A 44 -7.05 -1.31 -9.03
C GLU A 44 -6.08 -2.23 -9.77
N GLU A 45 -5.33 -1.69 -10.72
CA GLU A 45 -4.33 -2.44 -11.46
C GLU A 45 -3.26 -3.01 -10.52
N LEU A 46 -2.75 -2.18 -9.60
CA LEU A 46 -1.76 -2.64 -8.63
C LEU A 46 -2.35 -3.66 -7.67
N THR A 47 -3.60 -3.47 -7.25
CA THR A 47 -4.29 -4.43 -6.39
C THR A 47 -4.33 -5.81 -7.05
N GLU A 48 -4.71 -5.86 -8.33
CA GLU A 48 -4.75 -7.11 -9.07
C GLU A 48 -3.38 -7.77 -9.17
N GLU A 49 -2.34 -6.97 -9.41
CA GLU A 49 -0.97 -7.47 -9.50
C GLU A 49 -0.50 -8.05 -8.15
N ILE A 50 -0.79 -7.35 -7.06
CA ILE A 50 -0.41 -7.80 -5.72
C ILE A 50 -1.16 -9.11 -5.37
N GLU A 51 -2.44 -9.17 -5.68
CA GLU A 51 -3.21 -10.39 -5.47
C GLU A 51 -2.65 -11.55 -6.26
N GLY A 52 -2.19 -11.28 -7.48
CA GLY A 52 -1.61 -12.30 -8.35
C GLY A 52 -0.31 -12.89 -7.81
N VAL A 53 0.54 -12.08 -7.17
CA VAL A 53 1.84 -12.56 -6.68
C VAL A 53 1.81 -13.05 -5.24
N SER A 54 0.88 -12.57 -4.42
CA SER A 54 0.87 -12.88 -2.99
C SER A 54 -0.34 -13.72 -2.56
N GLY A 55 -1.41 -13.72 -3.33
CA GLY A 55 -2.66 -14.34 -2.93
C GLY A 55 -3.43 -13.56 -1.87
N LYS A 56 -2.94 -12.38 -1.49
CA LYS A 56 -3.60 -11.51 -0.50
C LYS A 56 -3.94 -10.18 -1.13
N SER A 57 -5.08 -9.61 -0.73
CA SER A 57 -5.47 -8.29 -1.21
C SER A 57 -4.78 -7.20 -0.40
N PRO A 58 -4.22 -6.18 -1.05
CA PRO A 58 -3.72 -5.00 -0.34
C PRO A 58 -4.90 -4.10 0.03
N TYR A 59 -4.62 -3.11 0.88
CA TYR A 59 -5.59 -2.06 1.17
C TYR A 59 -5.14 -0.78 0.48
N SER A 60 -5.99 -0.23 -0.38
CA SER A 60 -5.66 1.00 -1.10
C SER A 60 -6.42 2.19 -0.50
N ILE A 61 -5.71 3.30 -0.38
CA ILE A 61 -6.28 4.57 0.04
C ILE A 61 -6.11 5.53 -1.13
N ILE A 62 -7.20 6.13 -1.59
CA ILE A 62 -7.14 7.07 -2.72
C ILE A 62 -7.02 8.48 -2.14
N ALA A 63 -5.89 9.12 -2.41
CA ALA A 63 -5.63 10.47 -1.93
C ALA A 63 -4.57 11.14 -2.78
N ASP A 64 -4.74 12.46 -2.98
CA ASP A 64 -3.72 13.29 -3.61
C ASP A 64 -2.86 13.89 -2.49
N LEU A 65 -1.63 13.42 -2.36
CA LEU A 65 -0.73 13.86 -1.30
C LEU A 65 -0.22 15.28 -1.47
N SER A 66 -0.55 15.95 -2.58
CA SER A 66 -0.29 17.38 -2.72
C SER A 66 -1.35 18.22 -2.01
N SER A 67 -2.46 17.63 -1.61
CA SER A 67 -3.54 18.30 -0.89
C SER A 67 -3.46 17.97 0.59
N PHE A 68 -3.31 19.01 1.42
CA PHE A 68 -3.23 18.84 2.87
C PHE A 68 -4.47 18.16 3.44
N LYS A 69 -5.66 18.55 2.94
CA LYS A 69 -6.91 17.92 3.38
C LYS A 69 -6.97 16.44 3.07
N GLN A 70 -6.48 16.06 1.89
CA GLN A 70 -6.48 14.65 1.51
C GLN A 70 -5.46 13.85 2.31
N ILE A 71 -4.32 14.44 2.66
CA ILE A 71 -3.37 13.80 3.55
C ILE A 71 -4.01 13.51 4.91
N GLU A 72 -4.75 14.49 5.46
CA GLU A 72 -5.44 14.29 6.73
C GLU A 72 -6.48 13.17 6.65
N LYS A 73 -7.25 13.13 5.58
CA LYS A 73 -8.25 12.08 5.37
C LYS A 73 -7.60 10.70 5.25
N ALA A 74 -6.50 10.63 4.51
CA ALA A 74 -5.78 9.36 4.35
C ALA A 74 -5.25 8.87 5.70
N ALA A 75 -4.69 9.76 6.50
CA ALA A 75 -4.20 9.42 7.82
C ALA A 75 -5.32 8.93 8.74
N GLU A 76 -6.48 9.60 8.70
CA GLU A 76 -7.64 9.18 9.48
C GLU A 76 -8.16 7.81 9.04
N GLU A 77 -8.21 7.58 7.74
CA GLU A 77 -8.64 6.29 7.22
C GLU A 77 -7.70 5.18 7.67
N TYR A 78 -6.39 5.41 7.59
CA TYR A 78 -5.42 4.41 8.05
C TYR A 78 -5.57 4.14 9.55
N LYS A 79 -5.71 5.20 10.35
CA LYS A 79 -5.88 5.06 11.80
C LYS A 79 -7.11 4.22 12.15
N SER A 80 -8.19 4.35 11.37
CA SER A 80 -9.42 3.60 11.62
C SER A 80 -9.26 2.10 11.46
N LEU A 81 -8.22 1.67 10.76
CA LEU A 81 -7.95 0.24 10.53
C LEU A 81 -7.29 -0.43 11.75
N ASN A 82 -6.79 0.34 12.70
CA ASN A 82 -6.10 -0.16 13.89
C ASN A 82 -4.93 -1.11 13.56
N LYS A 83 -4.19 -0.77 12.50
CA LYS A 83 -3.04 -1.54 12.06
C LYS A 83 -1.77 -0.72 12.27
N PRO A 84 -0.85 -1.18 13.12
CA PRO A 84 0.41 -0.43 13.30
C PRO A 84 1.22 -0.47 12.00
N ILE A 85 1.95 0.62 11.73
CA ILE A 85 2.86 0.66 10.59
C ILE A 85 4.19 0.07 11.03
N ASP A 86 4.61 -1.01 10.36
CA ASP A 86 5.94 -1.60 10.61
C ASP A 86 6.97 -1.01 9.66
N VAL A 87 6.57 -0.72 8.44
CA VAL A 87 7.45 -0.15 7.41
C VAL A 87 6.70 0.97 6.68
N LEU A 88 7.34 2.12 6.55
CA LEU A 88 6.80 3.27 5.82
C LEU A 88 7.75 3.64 4.68
N LEU A 89 7.24 3.64 3.46
CA LEU A 89 8.04 3.96 2.27
C LEU A 89 7.42 5.09 1.43
#